data_71818f7e34b4357feece623aac8cb591
#
_entry.id   71818f7e34b4357feece623aac8cb591
#
_cell.length_a   1.000
_cell.length_b   1.000
_cell.length_c   1.000
_cell.angle_alpha   90.00
_cell.angle_beta   90.00
_cell.angle_gamma   90.00
#
_symmetry.space_group_name_H-M   'P 1'
#
loop_
_entity.id
_entity.type
_entity.pdbx_description
1 polymer ?
#
loop_
_entity_poly.entity_id
_entity_poly.type
_entity_poly.pdbx_seq_one_letter_code
_entity_poly.pdbx_strand_id
1 'polypeptide(L)'
;MLLVGVWVNRNWILGNWIKEVKGRNPKHFKLWWVPSIYAGKRKFEKIIRFPLPRYDAYFFSYPTIFKYYLEKNPGRFKSKSIVLYPHNEPEMGTILDQVELLNQAFKTYFYCKADADNLISNGLHSEKALVANCAIDIDCVNSKNEDRNHQTIVLASKFGPRKGVELLPPLVKMLPEWQFVIMGRGWEPFLKQEKIINLPNLTYVKFNKENRAKFFSGAKIFLSLSNLEGGPVPLIESMSLGVIPISTNTGFAPEFIKDGVNGYLLPINPDPTLIMSKIRSVDELSEIPDYAVSHLTWDRIAKFTFQDLVNITA
;
A
#
# COMPACT_ATOMS: atom_id res chain seq x y z
N MET A 1 23.32 21.42 1.49
CA MET A 1 23.11 19.98 1.70
C MET A 1 21.83 19.85 2.51
N LEU A 2 20.78 19.31 1.91
CA LEU A 2 19.48 19.19 2.54
C LEU A 2 19.54 18.13 3.65
N LEU A 3 19.18 18.48 4.87
CA LEU A 3 19.02 17.56 5.98
C LEU A 3 17.54 17.21 6.10
N VAL A 4 17.21 15.94 5.98
CA VAL A 4 15.84 15.45 6.08
C VAL A 4 15.71 14.54 7.27
N GLY A 5 14.78 14.85 8.17
CA GLY A 5 14.38 13.94 9.24
C GLY A 5 13.27 13.02 8.75
N VAL A 6 13.41 11.74 9.01
CA VAL A 6 12.45 10.74 8.57
C VAL A 6 11.99 9.88 9.73
N TRP A 7 10.68 9.76 9.88
CA TRP A 7 10.03 8.92 10.87
C TRP A 7 9.29 7.78 10.16
N VAL A 8 9.98 6.70 9.83
CA VAL A 8 9.43 5.51 9.15
C VAL A 8 9.86 4.24 9.85
N ASN A 9 8.99 3.27 9.85
CA ASN A 9 9.34 1.90 10.22
C ASN A 9 10.16 1.27 9.09
N ARG A 10 11.46 0.97 9.37
CA ARG A 10 12.41 0.41 8.39
C ARG A 10 11.96 -0.89 7.72
N ASN A 11 11.11 -1.65 8.40
CA ASN A 11 10.72 -2.98 7.95
C ASN A 11 9.40 -3.00 7.18
N TRP A 12 8.86 -1.84 6.83
CA TRP A 12 7.58 -1.72 6.15
C TRP A 12 7.75 -1.04 4.78
N ILE A 13 6.76 -1.21 3.91
CA ILE A 13 6.62 -0.54 2.61
C ILE A 13 6.90 0.97 2.69
N LEU A 14 6.44 1.62 3.76
CA LEU A 14 6.70 3.04 4.04
C LEU A 14 8.19 3.34 4.28
N GLY A 15 8.96 2.38 4.80
CA GLY A 15 10.42 2.49 4.94
C GLY A 15 11.15 2.44 3.61
N ASN A 16 10.62 1.72 2.64
CA ASN A 16 11.21 1.65 1.30
C ASN A 16 11.13 2.99 0.58
N TRP A 17 10.07 3.78 0.77
CA TRP A 17 9.93 5.08 0.12
C TRP A 17 11.17 5.94 0.27
N ILE A 18 11.59 6.19 1.49
CA ILE A 18 12.75 7.04 1.75
C ILE A 18 14.07 6.38 1.37
N LYS A 19 14.18 5.08 1.53
CA LYS A 19 15.36 4.33 1.10
C LYS A 19 15.59 4.47 -0.40
N GLU A 20 14.53 4.33 -1.19
CA GLU A 20 14.57 4.43 -2.64
C GLU A 20 14.82 5.87 -3.12
N VAL A 21 14.17 6.86 -2.48
CA VAL A 21 14.42 8.28 -2.77
C VAL A 21 15.86 8.66 -2.46
N LYS A 22 16.42 8.20 -1.33
CA LYS A 22 17.83 8.42 -0.97
C LYS A 22 18.78 7.75 -1.96
N GLY A 23 18.52 6.50 -2.33
CA GLY A 23 19.35 5.75 -3.26
C GLY A 23 19.54 6.46 -4.60
N ARG A 24 18.48 7.15 -5.06
CA ARG A 24 18.50 7.91 -6.32
C ARG A 24 19.10 9.31 -6.21
N ASN A 25 19.22 9.83 -5.00
CA ASN A 25 19.72 11.20 -4.75
C ASN A 25 20.81 11.24 -3.65
N PRO A 26 21.86 10.38 -3.69
CA PRO A 26 22.77 10.18 -2.57
C PRO A 26 23.62 11.41 -2.23
N LYS A 27 23.86 12.29 -3.20
CA LYS A 27 24.73 13.48 -3.03
C LYS A 27 24.01 14.67 -2.38
N HIS A 28 22.66 14.67 -2.40
CA HIS A 28 21.87 15.82 -2.00
C HIS A 28 21.26 15.70 -0.59
N PHE A 29 21.20 14.48 -0.02
CA PHE A 29 20.55 14.23 1.26
C PHE A 29 21.47 13.61 2.30
N LYS A 30 21.50 14.18 3.51
CA LYS A 30 21.76 13.42 4.72
C LYS A 30 20.43 12.98 5.33
N LEU A 31 20.19 11.70 5.29
CA LEU A 31 19.03 11.06 5.90
C LEU A 31 19.37 10.56 7.30
N TRP A 32 18.67 11.12 8.30
CA TRP A 32 18.64 10.55 9.62
C TRP A 32 17.35 9.76 9.80
N TRP A 33 17.50 8.51 10.18
CA TRP A 33 16.39 7.66 10.52
C TRP A 33 16.08 7.80 11.98
N VAL A 34 14.90 8.31 12.31
CA VAL A 34 14.34 8.16 13.64
C VAL A 34 13.42 6.95 13.57
N PRO A 35 13.74 5.83 14.25
CA PRO A 35 12.87 4.68 14.23
C PRO A 35 11.55 5.05 14.88
N SER A 36 10.46 5.11 14.09
CA SER A 36 9.14 5.04 14.66
C SER A 36 8.93 3.59 15.09
N ILE A 37 9.11 3.33 16.37
CA ILE A 37 8.67 2.06 16.93
C ILE A 37 7.15 2.17 17.02
N TYR A 38 6.47 1.62 16.02
CA TYR A 38 5.04 1.34 16.07
C TYR A 38 4.85 0.18 17.07
N ALA A 39 4.90 0.52 18.33
CA ALA A 39 4.55 -0.37 19.42
C ALA A 39 3.40 0.30 20.14
N GLY A 40 2.29 -0.40 20.24
CA GLY A 40 1.02 0.04 20.76
C GLY A 40 1.06 1.15 21.81
N LYS A 41 0.03 1.97 21.83
CA LYS A 41 -0.23 3.26 22.53
C LYS A 41 0.62 3.63 23.77
N ARG A 42 1.24 2.71 24.48
CA ARG A 42 2.02 2.97 25.72
C ARG A 42 3.56 3.02 25.54
N LYS A 43 4.11 2.58 24.43
CA LYS A 43 5.57 2.61 24.18
C LYS A 43 6.07 3.84 23.45
N PHE A 44 5.18 4.57 22.78
CA PHE A 44 5.50 5.82 22.08
C PHE A 44 6.00 6.91 23.01
N GLU A 45 5.44 7.03 24.23
CA GLU A 45 5.82 8.05 25.20
C GLU A 45 7.25 7.93 25.72
N LYS A 46 7.84 6.74 25.71
CA LYS A 46 9.21 6.50 26.21
C LYS A 46 10.33 6.83 25.22
N ILE A 47 10.06 6.81 23.91
CA ILE A 47 11.10 6.98 22.87
C ILE A 47 11.30 8.45 22.46
N ILE A 48 10.37 9.32 22.78
CA ILE A 48 10.32 10.71 22.33
C ILE A 48 11.13 11.66 23.23
N ARG A 49 11.88 11.17 24.18
CA ARG A 49 12.72 11.98 25.08
C ARG A 49 14.04 12.48 24.48
N PHE A 50 14.40 12.06 23.25
CA PHE A 50 15.60 12.57 22.60
C PHE A 50 15.30 13.90 21.88
N PRO A 51 16.07 14.98 22.17
CA PRO A 51 15.98 16.19 21.38
C PRO A 51 16.37 15.86 19.95
N LEU A 52 15.38 15.92 19.05
CA LEU A 52 15.64 15.70 17.63
C LEU A 52 16.53 16.82 17.11
N PRO A 53 17.59 16.52 16.33
CA PRO A 53 18.37 17.56 15.68
C PRO A 53 17.46 18.42 14.77
N ARG A 54 17.84 19.66 14.52
CA ARG A 54 17.11 20.51 13.57
C ARG A 54 17.45 20.07 12.15
N TYR A 55 16.40 19.98 11.32
CA TYR A 55 16.50 19.64 9.90
C TYR A 55 15.82 20.73 9.07
N ASP A 56 16.18 20.83 7.80
CA ASP A 56 15.58 21.77 6.87
C ASP A 56 14.17 21.30 6.46
N ALA A 57 13.98 19.98 6.28
CA ALA A 57 12.70 19.39 5.97
C ALA A 57 12.45 18.08 6.75
N TYR A 58 11.18 17.70 6.87
CA TYR A 58 10.73 16.52 7.61
C TYR A 58 9.81 15.65 6.74
N PHE A 59 9.92 14.33 6.91
CA PHE A 59 9.09 13.38 6.22
C PHE A 59 8.44 12.44 7.23
N PHE A 60 7.12 12.44 7.30
CA PHE A 60 6.35 11.64 8.23
C PHE A 60 5.63 10.51 7.51
N SER A 61 5.73 9.28 8.01
CA SER A 61 5.09 8.12 7.42
C SER A 61 3.58 8.01 7.70
N TYR A 62 3.07 8.82 8.64
CA TYR A 62 1.65 8.82 9.04
C TYR A 62 1.21 10.18 9.57
N PRO A 63 -0.07 10.58 9.36
CA PRO A 63 -0.63 11.81 9.92
C PRO A 63 -0.57 11.86 11.46
N THR A 64 -0.83 10.74 12.14
CA THR A 64 -0.77 10.67 13.61
C THR A 64 0.62 10.93 14.17
N ILE A 65 1.67 10.55 13.45
CA ILE A 65 3.05 10.88 13.83
C ILE A 65 3.31 12.37 13.62
N PHE A 66 2.88 12.93 12.51
CA PHE A 66 2.98 14.36 12.23
C PHE A 66 2.26 15.19 13.30
N LYS A 67 1.00 14.84 13.63
CA LYS A 67 0.21 15.48 14.69
C LYS A 67 0.99 15.56 15.99
N TYR A 68 1.52 14.45 16.46
CA TYR A 68 2.28 14.38 17.70
C TYR A 68 3.45 15.37 17.76
N TYR A 69 4.25 15.45 16.68
CA TYR A 69 5.41 16.35 16.64
C TYR A 69 5.00 17.80 16.46
N LEU A 70 3.96 18.05 15.67
CA LEU A 70 3.42 19.39 15.43
C LEU A 70 2.90 20.02 16.72
N GLU A 71 2.14 19.29 17.54
CA GLU A 71 1.62 19.73 18.83
C GLU A 71 2.74 20.11 19.81
N LYS A 72 3.89 19.43 19.75
CA LYS A 72 5.04 19.72 20.61
C LYS A 72 5.86 20.93 20.16
N ASN A 73 5.97 21.17 18.88
CA ASN A 73 6.74 22.29 18.34
C ASN A 73 6.23 22.73 16.96
N PRO A 74 5.11 23.48 16.89
CA PRO A 74 4.50 23.91 15.64
C PRO A 74 5.47 24.67 14.74
N GLY A 75 6.23 25.60 15.28
CA GLY A 75 7.17 26.45 14.51
C GLY A 75 8.27 25.67 13.81
N ARG A 76 8.51 24.44 14.24
CA ARG A 76 9.54 23.58 13.65
C ARG A 76 9.03 22.74 12.48
N PHE A 77 7.78 22.28 12.53
CA PHE A 77 7.25 21.26 11.63
C PHE A 77 6.22 21.80 10.63
N LYS A 78 5.53 22.89 11.00
CA LYS A 78 4.55 23.55 10.13
C LYS A 78 5.21 24.00 8.83
N SER A 79 4.59 23.72 7.68
CA SER A 79 5.06 24.07 6.34
C SER A 79 6.46 23.56 5.97
N LYS A 80 7.06 22.67 6.79
CA LYS A 80 8.36 22.03 6.52
C LYS A 80 8.25 20.50 6.45
N SER A 81 7.04 19.98 6.42
CA SER A 81 6.79 18.54 6.52
C SER A 81 6.06 18.00 5.32
N ILE A 82 6.56 16.89 4.80
CA ILE A 82 5.83 16.00 3.89
C ILE A 82 5.21 14.88 4.71
N VAL A 83 3.94 14.60 4.51
CA VAL A 83 3.19 13.58 5.25
C VAL A 83 2.68 12.52 4.29
N LEU A 84 2.97 11.25 4.54
CA LEU A 84 2.32 10.14 3.83
C LEU A 84 0.95 9.87 4.43
N TYR A 85 -0.04 9.71 3.57
CA TYR A 85 -1.40 9.32 3.90
C TYR A 85 -1.71 7.96 3.25
N PRO A 86 -1.46 6.85 3.96
CA PRO A 86 -1.61 5.52 3.37
C PRO A 86 -3.08 5.11 3.21
N HIS A 87 -3.94 5.45 4.13
CA HIS A 87 -5.41 5.28 4.12
C HIS A 87 -6.01 5.95 5.36
N ASN A 88 -7.32 6.17 5.33
CA ASN A 88 -8.06 6.68 6.48
C ASN A 88 -8.13 5.61 7.59
N GLU A 89 -7.78 5.98 8.81
CA GLU A 89 -7.89 5.13 10.02
C GLU A 89 -8.63 5.87 11.13
N PRO A 90 -9.41 5.16 11.98
CA PRO A 90 -10.16 5.80 13.08
C PRO A 90 -9.31 6.64 14.03
N GLU A 91 -8.04 6.28 14.22
CA GLU A 91 -7.11 7.00 15.06
C GLU A 91 -6.71 8.39 14.53
N MET A 92 -7.00 8.68 13.28
CA MET A 92 -6.73 10.00 12.67
C MET A 92 -7.75 11.07 13.07
N GLY A 93 -8.85 10.69 13.72
CA GLY A 93 -9.94 11.58 14.06
C GLY A 93 -10.95 11.77 12.93
N THR A 94 -11.79 12.81 13.02
CA THR A 94 -12.77 13.15 11.99
C THR A 94 -12.08 13.63 10.71
N ILE A 95 -12.81 13.69 9.60
CA ILE A 95 -12.29 14.26 8.34
C ILE A 95 -11.86 15.72 8.54
N LEU A 96 -12.60 16.49 9.30
CA LEU A 96 -12.25 17.90 9.59
C LEU A 96 -10.97 18.01 10.42
N ASP A 97 -10.76 17.15 11.44
CA ASP A 97 -9.52 17.10 12.21
C ASP A 97 -8.32 16.80 11.31
N GLN A 98 -8.50 15.90 10.35
CA GLN A 98 -7.45 15.52 9.39
C GLN A 98 -7.14 16.66 8.43
N VAL A 99 -8.16 17.35 7.92
CA VAL A 99 -8.01 18.53 7.05
C VAL A 99 -7.25 19.64 7.77
N GLU A 100 -7.65 20.00 9.01
CA GLU A 100 -6.95 20.99 9.80
C GLU A 100 -5.48 20.64 10.03
N LEU A 101 -5.21 19.38 10.38
CA LEU A 101 -3.85 18.88 10.57
C LEU A 101 -3.02 18.96 9.30
N LEU A 102 -3.54 18.44 8.18
CA LEU A 102 -2.79 18.30 6.93
C LEU A 102 -2.59 19.65 6.21
N ASN A 103 -3.48 20.63 6.41
CA ASN A 103 -3.27 22.00 5.96
C ASN A 103 -2.05 22.68 6.63
N GLN A 104 -1.54 22.15 7.72
CA GLN A 104 -0.31 22.62 8.36
C GLN A 104 0.97 21.99 7.78
N ALA A 105 0.85 20.89 7.01
CA ALA A 105 1.98 20.32 6.28
C ALA A 105 2.39 21.20 5.08
N PHE A 106 3.60 20.96 4.54
CA PHE A 106 3.97 21.49 3.24
C PHE A 106 3.21 20.75 2.14
N LYS A 107 3.24 19.38 2.18
CA LYS A 107 2.57 18.52 1.22
C LYS A 107 2.12 17.21 1.88
N THR A 108 1.00 16.67 1.41
CA THR A 108 0.51 15.34 1.78
C THR A 108 0.51 14.43 0.56
N TYR A 109 1.12 13.26 0.68
CA TYR A 109 1.18 12.25 -0.38
C TYR A 109 0.16 11.16 -0.11
N PHE A 110 -0.86 11.12 -0.93
CA PHE A 110 -1.94 10.14 -0.87
C PHE A 110 -1.60 8.88 -1.67
N TYR A 111 -1.97 7.72 -1.15
CA TYR A 111 -1.81 6.47 -1.87
C TYR A 111 -2.92 6.26 -2.89
N CYS A 112 -4.12 6.83 -2.70
CA CYS A 112 -5.21 6.76 -3.65
C CYS A 112 -5.88 8.11 -3.85
N LYS A 113 -6.49 8.25 -5.02
CA LYS A 113 -7.21 9.47 -5.42
C LYS A 113 -8.45 9.69 -4.56
N ALA A 114 -9.17 8.63 -4.20
CA ALA A 114 -10.39 8.72 -3.40
C ALA A 114 -10.17 9.40 -2.05
N ASP A 115 -9.09 9.06 -1.33
CA ASP A 115 -8.74 9.70 -0.06
C ASP A 115 -8.35 11.18 -0.27
N ALA A 116 -7.60 11.49 -1.33
CA ALA A 116 -7.23 12.87 -1.64
C ALA A 116 -8.48 13.72 -1.97
N ASP A 117 -9.34 13.25 -2.87
CA ASP A 117 -10.57 13.96 -3.28
C ASP A 117 -11.51 14.17 -2.07
N ASN A 118 -11.65 13.17 -1.20
CA ASN A 118 -12.47 13.27 -0.01
C ASN A 118 -11.96 14.39 0.93
N LEU A 119 -10.65 14.47 1.17
CA LEU A 119 -10.11 15.52 2.04
C LEU A 119 -10.11 16.89 1.36
N ILE A 120 -9.87 16.99 0.04
CA ILE A 120 -9.96 18.23 -0.72
C ILE A 120 -11.39 18.77 -0.69
N SER A 121 -12.40 17.93 -0.92
CA SER A 121 -13.81 18.34 -0.87
C SER A 121 -14.28 18.80 0.52
N ASN A 122 -13.54 18.41 1.56
CA ASN A 122 -13.77 18.84 2.95
C ASN A 122 -12.83 19.97 3.41
N GLY A 123 -12.06 20.61 2.50
CA GLY A 123 -11.28 21.83 2.78
C GLY A 123 -9.77 21.65 2.88
N LEU A 124 -9.22 20.49 2.51
CA LEU A 124 -7.77 20.38 2.29
C LEU A 124 -7.41 21.21 1.04
N HIS A 125 -6.42 22.07 1.16
CA HIS A 125 -5.94 22.87 0.04
C HIS A 125 -5.36 21.96 -1.04
N SER A 126 -5.86 22.07 -2.26
CA SER A 126 -5.51 21.16 -3.35
C SER A 126 -4.03 21.18 -3.72
N GLU A 127 -3.38 22.35 -3.61
CA GLU A 127 -1.93 22.48 -3.84
C GLU A 127 -1.07 21.72 -2.82
N LYS A 128 -1.65 21.36 -1.66
CA LYS A 128 -0.98 20.54 -0.63
C LYS A 128 -1.21 19.04 -0.80
N ALA A 129 -2.10 18.63 -1.68
CA ALA A 129 -2.39 17.23 -1.96
C ALA A 129 -1.63 16.75 -3.19
N LEU A 130 -1.04 15.56 -3.10
CA LEU A 130 -0.46 14.86 -4.24
C LEU A 130 -0.89 13.39 -4.19
N VAL A 131 -1.58 12.92 -5.23
CA VAL A 131 -1.83 11.49 -5.42
C VAL A 131 -0.54 10.85 -5.92
N ALA A 132 0.18 10.28 -4.99
CA ALA A 132 1.51 9.72 -5.22
C ALA A 132 1.44 8.26 -5.68
N ASN A 133 0.42 7.52 -5.24
CA ASN A 133 0.32 6.07 -5.33
C ASN A 133 1.54 5.36 -4.68
N CYS A 134 1.74 4.08 -4.98
CA CYS A 134 2.95 3.36 -4.61
C CYS A 134 3.81 3.10 -5.85
N ALA A 135 5.03 2.63 -5.67
CA ALA A 135 5.85 2.13 -6.77
C ALA A 135 5.95 0.61 -6.76
N ILE A 136 6.13 0.07 -7.94
CA ILE A 136 6.37 -1.35 -8.18
C ILE A 136 7.84 -1.64 -7.91
N ASP A 137 8.13 -2.76 -7.23
CA ASP A 137 9.52 -3.23 -7.07
C ASP A 137 10.04 -3.76 -8.41
N ILE A 138 11.25 -3.34 -8.81
CA ILE A 138 11.85 -3.72 -10.09
C ILE A 138 12.04 -5.23 -10.22
N ASP A 139 12.27 -5.92 -9.10
CA ASP A 139 12.38 -7.38 -9.09
C ASP A 139 11.11 -8.07 -9.59
N CYS A 140 9.94 -7.43 -9.39
CA CYS A 140 8.67 -7.92 -9.93
C CYS A 140 8.59 -7.73 -11.44
N VAL A 141 9.05 -6.60 -11.98
CA VAL A 141 8.97 -6.30 -13.42
C VAL A 141 9.81 -7.29 -14.25
N ASN A 142 10.96 -7.71 -13.72
CA ASN A 142 11.90 -8.59 -14.42
C ASN A 142 11.57 -10.09 -14.32
N SER A 143 10.53 -10.46 -13.58
CA SER A 143 10.20 -11.87 -13.27
C SER A 143 9.02 -12.40 -14.09
N LYS A 144 8.76 -11.85 -15.28
CA LYS A 144 7.69 -12.36 -16.17
C LYS A 144 7.97 -13.84 -16.48
N ASN A 145 7.01 -14.71 -16.20
CA ASN A 145 7.06 -16.14 -16.50
C ASN A 145 6.07 -16.44 -17.63
N GLU A 146 6.52 -17.10 -18.67
CA GLU A 146 5.68 -17.53 -19.79
C GLU A 146 4.85 -18.78 -19.45
N ASP A 147 5.35 -19.61 -18.50
CA ASP A 147 4.67 -20.83 -18.03
C ASP A 147 3.75 -20.55 -16.82
N ARG A 148 2.69 -19.80 -17.04
CA ARG A 148 1.70 -19.55 -15.99
C ARG A 148 0.82 -20.78 -15.77
N ASN A 149 0.61 -21.14 -14.50
CA ASN A 149 -0.47 -22.07 -14.18
C ASN A 149 -1.82 -21.36 -14.33
N HIS A 150 -2.55 -21.69 -15.38
CA HIS A 150 -3.82 -21.07 -15.76
C HIS A 150 -4.95 -21.23 -14.73
N GLN A 151 -4.73 -21.94 -13.63
CA GLN A 151 -5.72 -22.18 -12.57
C GLN A 151 -5.17 -21.79 -11.17
N THR A 152 -4.25 -20.84 -11.08
CA THR A 152 -3.72 -20.38 -9.79
C THR A 152 -4.23 -18.99 -9.43
N ILE A 153 -4.78 -18.86 -8.22
CA ILE A 153 -5.21 -17.62 -7.58
C ILE A 153 -4.24 -17.30 -6.44
N VAL A 154 -3.66 -16.10 -6.44
CA VAL A 154 -2.77 -15.66 -5.37
C VAL A 154 -3.42 -14.55 -4.54
N LEU A 155 -3.31 -14.66 -3.21
CA LEU A 155 -3.63 -13.61 -2.23
C LEU A 155 -2.35 -13.24 -1.49
N ALA A 156 -2.05 -11.95 -1.38
CA ALA A 156 -0.84 -11.50 -0.68
C ALA A 156 -1.16 -10.37 0.31
N SER A 157 -1.22 -10.70 1.59
CA SER A 157 -1.45 -9.72 2.66
C SER A 157 -1.03 -10.24 4.04
N LYS A 158 -0.79 -9.33 4.99
CA LYS A 158 -0.83 -9.67 6.41
C LYS A 158 -2.27 -10.02 6.79
N PHE A 159 -2.47 -11.09 7.58
CA PHE A 159 -3.77 -11.43 8.13
C PHE A 159 -4.36 -10.28 8.96
N GLY A 160 -5.65 -10.06 8.80
CA GLY A 160 -6.40 -9.06 9.57
C GLY A 160 -7.87 -9.01 9.14
N PRO A 161 -8.79 -8.57 10.02
CA PRO A 161 -10.23 -8.60 9.77
C PRO A 161 -10.63 -7.76 8.54
N ARG A 162 -9.94 -6.65 8.30
CA ARG A 162 -10.22 -5.78 7.13
C ARG A 162 -9.87 -6.41 5.77
N LYS A 163 -9.30 -7.61 5.75
CA LYS A 163 -8.85 -8.29 4.53
C LYS A 163 -9.90 -9.20 3.90
N GLY A 164 -11.16 -9.19 4.40
CA GLY A 164 -12.24 -10.04 3.89
C GLY A 164 -11.91 -11.52 4.03
N VAL A 165 -11.23 -11.86 5.13
CA VAL A 165 -10.71 -13.21 5.36
C VAL A 165 -11.80 -14.27 5.45
N GLU A 166 -13.00 -13.89 5.89
CA GLU A 166 -14.21 -14.71 6.01
C GLU A 166 -14.73 -15.22 4.66
N LEU A 167 -14.39 -14.52 3.56
CA LEU A 167 -14.78 -14.90 2.20
C LEU A 167 -13.92 -16.03 1.63
N LEU A 168 -12.74 -16.26 2.21
CA LEU A 168 -11.78 -17.22 1.68
C LEU A 168 -12.21 -18.69 1.85
N PRO A 169 -12.70 -19.16 3.03
CA PRO A 169 -13.06 -20.57 3.22
C PRO A 169 -14.13 -21.09 2.25
N PRO A 170 -15.23 -20.36 1.98
CA PRO A 170 -16.19 -20.80 0.98
C PRO A 170 -15.59 -20.88 -0.42
N LEU A 171 -14.76 -19.89 -0.83
CA LEU A 171 -14.16 -19.89 -2.17
C LEU A 171 -13.24 -21.09 -2.38
N VAL A 172 -12.35 -21.39 -1.42
CA VAL A 172 -11.44 -22.55 -1.52
C VAL A 172 -12.21 -23.87 -1.65
N LYS A 173 -13.32 -24.02 -0.91
CA LYS A 173 -14.15 -25.22 -0.94
C LYS A 173 -14.99 -25.36 -2.22
N MET A 174 -15.45 -24.23 -2.78
CA MET A 174 -16.36 -24.20 -3.93
C MET A 174 -15.64 -24.17 -5.27
N LEU A 175 -14.33 -23.95 -5.28
CA LEU A 175 -13.47 -23.89 -6.46
C LEU A 175 -12.31 -24.90 -6.35
N PRO A 176 -12.61 -26.21 -6.23
CA PRO A 176 -11.57 -27.24 -6.07
C PRO A 176 -10.65 -27.37 -7.29
N GLU A 177 -11.08 -26.89 -8.45
CA GLU A 177 -10.31 -26.83 -9.69
C GLU A 177 -9.27 -25.72 -9.70
N TRP A 178 -9.36 -24.75 -8.77
CA TRP A 178 -8.41 -23.64 -8.66
C TRP A 178 -7.43 -23.85 -7.51
N GLN A 179 -6.15 -23.63 -7.76
CA GLN A 179 -5.10 -23.63 -6.73
C GLN A 179 -5.03 -22.26 -6.05
N PHE A 180 -5.28 -22.21 -4.76
CA PHE A 180 -5.14 -20.99 -3.95
C PHE A 180 -3.76 -20.92 -3.31
N VAL A 181 -3.06 -19.80 -3.49
CA VAL A 181 -1.78 -19.51 -2.82
C VAL A 181 -1.97 -18.29 -1.93
N ILE A 182 -1.84 -18.47 -0.62
CA ILE A 182 -1.93 -17.39 0.36
C ILE A 182 -0.53 -17.05 0.82
N MET A 183 -0.09 -15.82 0.54
CA MET A 183 1.21 -15.32 0.96
C MET A 183 1.05 -14.24 2.03
N GLY A 184 1.67 -14.42 3.19
CA GLY A 184 1.61 -13.39 4.22
C GLY A 184 1.97 -13.88 5.62
N ARG A 185 1.75 -13.01 6.61
CA ARG A 185 1.98 -13.32 8.01
C ARG A 185 0.65 -13.43 8.76
N GLY A 186 0.59 -14.35 9.73
CA GLY A 186 -0.55 -14.45 10.67
C GLY A 186 -1.75 -15.21 10.15
N TRP A 187 -1.72 -15.82 8.96
CA TRP A 187 -2.81 -16.58 8.38
C TRP A 187 -2.99 -17.98 9.00
N GLU A 188 -1.93 -18.62 9.46
CA GLU A 188 -1.93 -20.01 9.86
C GLU A 188 -2.98 -20.37 10.94
N PRO A 189 -3.17 -19.60 12.03
CA PRO A 189 -4.19 -19.89 13.02
C PRO A 189 -5.61 -19.91 12.42
N PHE A 190 -5.93 -18.92 11.57
CA PHE A 190 -7.22 -18.83 10.90
C PHE A 190 -7.45 -20.01 9.95
N LEU A 191 -6.46 -20.33 9.11
CA LEU A 191 -6.58 -21.45 8.15
C LEU A 191 -6.77 -22.80 8.85
N LYS A 192 -6.17 -22.99 10.04
CA LYS A 192 -6.39 -24.17 10.90
C LYS A 192 -7.79 -24.16 11.51
N GLN A 193 -8.25 -23.04 12.04
CA GLN A 193 -9.59 -22.88 12.62
C GLN A 193 -10.68 -23.17 11.59
N GLU A 194 -10.54 -22.66 10.37
CA GLU A 194 -11.47 -22.88 9.26
C GLU A 194 -11.34 -24.26 8.60
N LYS A 195 -10.38 -25.07 9.04
CA LYS A 195 -10.08 -26.43 8.53
C LYS A 195 -9.78 -26.48 7.03
N ILE A 196 -9.21 -25.41 6.49
CA ILE A 196 -8.84 -25.31 5.07
C ILE A 196 -7.34 -25.45 4.80
N ILE A 197 -6.49 -25.38 5.83
CA ILE A 197 -5.02 -25.38 5.69
C ILE A 197 -4.48 -26.64 4.98
N ASN A 198 -5.19 -27.77 5.11
CA ASN A 198 -4.80 -29.05 4.55
C ASN A 198 -5.59 -29.44 3.27
N LEU A 199 -6.41 -28.52 2.74
CA LEU A 199 -7.09 -28.80 1.47
C LEU A 199 -6.06 -28.89 0.33
N PRO A 200 -6.23 -29.84 -0.61
CA PRO A 200 -5.23 -30.09 -1.66
C PRO A 200 -5.05 -28.88 -2.59
N ASN A 201 -6.06 -28.03 -2.68
CA ASN A 201 -6.07 -26.85 -3.53
C ASN A 201 -5.71 -25.56 -2.77
N LEU A 202 -5.09 -25.64 -1.56
CA LEU A 202 -4.61 -24.47 -0.84
C LEU A 202 -3.16 -24.63 -0.42
N THR A 203 -2.35 -23.64 -0.73
CA THR A 203 -0.96 -23.51 -0.28
C THR A 203 -0.80 -22.24 0.54
N TYR A 204 -0.28 -22.34 1.76
CA TYR A 204 0.10 -21.19 2.59
C TYR A 204 1.61 -20.99 2.58
N VAL A 205 2.04 -19.77 2.30
CA VAL A 205 3.44 -19.37 2.25
C VAL A 205 3.69 -18.18 3.16
N LYS A 206 4.64 -18.29 4.07
CA LYS A 206 5.10 -17.11 4.83
C LYS A 206 5.74 -16.12 3.84
N PHE A 207 5.44 -14.84 4.02
CA PHE A 207 6.00 -13.79 3.16
C PHE A 207 7.53 -13.85 3.18
N ASN A 208 8.10 -13.98 1.99
CA ASN A 208 9.51 -13.83 1.69
C ASN A 208 9.63 -12.94 0.44
N LYS A 209 10.46 -11.89 0.51
CA LYS A 209 10.66 -10.95 -0.60
C LYS A 209 11.17 -11.67 -1.86
N GLU A 210 12.07 -12.63 -1.70
CA GLU A 210 12.71 -13.39 -2.80
C GLU A 210 11.72 -14.27 -3.56
N ASN A 211 10.72 -14.83 -2.86
CA ASN A 211 9.72 -15.72 -3.47
C ASN A 211 8.50 -14.97 -4.03
N ARG A 212 8.32 -13.68 -3.67
CA ARG A 212 7.12 -12.92 -4.04
C ARG A 212 6.89 -12.86 -5.55
N ALA A 213 7.91 -12.46 -6.28
CA ALA A 213 7.83 -12.34 -7.74
C ALA A 213 7.51 -13.69 -8.41
N LYS A 214 8.12 -14.79 -7.93
CA LYS A 214 7.85 -16.14 -8.42
C LYS A 214 6.39 -16.56 -8.24
N PHE A 215 5.80 -16.28 -7.06
CA PHE A 215 4.39 -16.62 -6.81
C PHE A 215 3.43 -15.78 -7.64
N PHE A 216 3.73 -14.49 -7.83
CA PHE A 216 2.91 -13.66 -8.69
C PHE A 216 3.03 -14.07 -10.16
N SER A 217 4.25 -14.23 -10.69
CA SER A 217 4.43 -14.60 -12.10
C SER A 217 3.81 -15.96 -12.48
N GLY A 218 3.72 -16.89 -11.52
CA GLY A 218 3.08 -18.19 -11.70
C GLY A 218 1.56 -18.20 -11.59
N ALA A 219 0.92 -17.08 -11.21
CA ALA A 219 -0.51 -17.00 -11.01
C ALA A 219 -1.26 -16.44 -12.22
N LYS A 220 -2.51 -16.85 -12.41
CA LYS A 220 -3.45 -16.24 -13.35
C LYS A 220 -4.18 -15.07 -12.74
N ILE A 221 -4.60 -15.20 -11.48
CA ILE A 221 -5.45 -14.22 -10.78
C ILE A 221 -4.76 -13.75 -9.50
N PHE A 222 -4.80 -12.45 -9.27
CA PHE A 222 -4.55 -11.84 -7.96
C PHE A 222 -5.89 -11.47 -7.33
N LEU A 223 -6.19 -12.03 -6.16
CA LEU A 223 -7.44 -11.79 -5.45
C LEU A 223 -7.22 -10.91 -4.22
N SER A 224 -7.92 -9.77 -4.15
CA SER A 224 -7.92 -8.85 -3.00
C SER A 224 -9.35 -8.58 -2.54
N LEU A 225 -9.70 -9.06 -1.36
CA LEU A 225 -11.07 -8.96 -0.78
C LEU A 225 -11.15 -7.95 0.37
N SER A 226 -10.22 -7.01 0.44
CA SER A 226 -10.11 -6.08 1.57
C SER A 226 -11.26 -5.08 1.61
N ASN A 227 -11.76 -4.79 2.82
CA ASN A 227 -12.81 -3.80 3.04
C ASN A 227 -12.26 -2.36 3.15
N LEU A 228 -10.96 -2.23 3.40
CA LEU A 228 -10.25 -0.96 3.53
C LEU A 228 -8.81 -1.11 3.07
N GLU A 229 -8.43 -0.35 2.06
CA GLU A 229 -7.06 -0.17 1.57
C GLU A 229 -6.82 1.29 1.18
N GLY A 230 -5.56 1.70 1.17
CA GLY A 230 -5.14 2.92 0.48
C GLY A 230 -4.38 2.55 -0.78
N GLY A 231 -3.32 1.73 -0.62
CA GLY A 231 -2.50 1.28 -1.74
C GLY A 231 -2.04 -0.16 -1.57
N PRO A 232 -2.83 -1.16 -2.01
CA PRO A 232 -2.43 -2.56 -1.93
C PRO A 232 -1.30 -2.86 -2.92
N VAL A 233 -0.05 -2.59 -2.52
CA VAL A 233 1.14 -2.76 -3.38
C VAL A 233 1.19 -4.13 -4.06
N PRO A 234 0.83 -5.26 -3.42
CA PRO A 234 0.77 -6.55 -4.11
C PRO A 234 -0.15 -6.57 -5.34
N LEU A 235 -1.19 -5.74 -5.37
CA LEU A 235 -2.07 -5.61 -6.54
C LEU A 235 -1.30 -5.08 -7.76
N ILE A 236 -0.64 -3.93 -7.62
CA ILE A 236 0.10 -3.33 -8.74
C ILE A 236 1.34 -4.15 -9.14
N GLU A 237 1.98 -4.82 -8.18
CA GLU A 237 3.08 -5.75 -8.45
C GLU A 237 2.62 -6.97 -9.26
N SER A 238 1.48 -7.57 -8.91
CA SER A 238 0.91 -8.68 -9.69
C SER A 238 0.46 -8.23 -11.08
N MET A 239 -0.19 -7.06 -11.19
CA MET A 239 -0.59 -6.47 -12.47
C MET A 239 0.62 -6.22 -13.39
N SER A 240 1.75 -5.74 -12.85
CA SER A 240 2.97 -5.50 -13.65
C SER A 240 3.54 -6.77 -14.28
N LEU A 241 3.19 -7.92 -13.73
CA LEU A 241 3.51 -9.24 -14.27
C LEU A 241 2.42 -9.77 -15.20
N GLY A 242 1.37 -9.00 -15.47
CA GLY A 242 0.23 -9.38 -16.30
C GLY A 242 -0.73 -10.35 -15.60
N VAL A 243 -0.71 -10.44 -14.27
CA VAL A 243 -1.68 -11.23 -13.49
C VAL A 243 -2.99 -10.47 -13.39
N ILE A 244 -4.10 -11.13 -13.66
CA ILE A 244 -5.43 -10.52 -13.71
C ILE A 244 -5.90 -10.16 -12.29
N PRO A 245 -6.20 -8.88 -11.99
CA PRO A 245 -6.69 -8.49 -10.68
C PRO A 245 -8.20 -8.72 -10.57
N ILE A 246 -8.62 -9.31 -9.44
CA ILE A 246 -10.00 -9.27 -8.95
C ILE A 246 -9.93 -8.63 -7.56
N SER A 247 -10.47 -7.43 -7.40
CA SER A 247 -10.33 -6.66 -6.17
C SER A 247 -11.63 -5.99 -5.77
N THR A 248 -11.88 -5.89 -4.48
CA THR A 248 -12.88 -4.96 -3.96
C THR A 248 -12.53 -3.52 -4.35
N ASN A 249 -13.56 -2.71 -4.57
CA ASN A 249 -13.47 -1.30 -4.95
C ASN A 249 -12.98 -0.45 -3.75
N THR A 250 -11.70 -0.54 -3.42
CA THR A 250 -11.09 0.16 -2.28
C THR A 250 -9.65 0.58 -2.59
N GLY A 251 -9.19 1.64 -1.92
CA GLY A 251 -7.88 2.22 -2.14
C GLY A 251 -7.69 2.65 -3.60
N PHE A 252 -6.52 2.37 -4.14
CA PHE A 252 -6.23 2.71 -5.54
C PHE A 252 -6.69 1.63 -6.56
N ALA A 253 -7.33 0.53 -6.14
CA ALA A 253 -7.77 -0.51 -7.08
C ALA A 253 -8.59 0.05 -8.26
N PRO A 254 -9.60 0.94 -8.04
CA PRO A 254 -10.37 1.53 -9.14
C PRO A 254 -9.60 2.52 -10.03
N GLU A 255 -8.38 2.91 -9.64
CA GLU A 255 -7.53 3.76 -10.47
C GLU A 255 -6.82 2.96 -11.58
N PHE A 256 -6.59 1.66 -11.36
CA PHE A 256 -5.82 0.80 -12.25
C PHE A 256 -6.63 -0.33 -12.87
N ILE A 257 -7.72 -0.76 -12.22
CA ILE A 257 -8.62 -1.79 -12.75
C ILE A 257 -9.77 -1.11 -13.51
N LYS A 258 -9.87 -1.40 -14.80
CA LYS A 258 -11.04 -1.12 -15.63
C LYS A 258 -11.93 -2.36 -15.59
N ASP A 259 -13.05 -2.27 -14.87
CA ASP A 259 -13.95 -3.41 -14.65
C ASP A 259 -14.42 -4.07 -15.94
N GLY A 260 -14.26 -5.38 -16.04
CA GLY A 260 -14.58 -6.17 -17.24
C GLY A 260 -13.62 -5.99 -18.42
N VAL A 261 -12.52 -5.23 -18.28
CA VAL A 261 -11.56 -4.97 -19.37
C VAL A 261 -10.19 -5.56 -19.06
N ASN A 262 -9.55 -5.16 -17.96
CA ASN A 262 -8.24 -5.67 -17.54
C ASN A 262 -8.27 -6.36 -16.17
N GLY A 263 -9.44 -6.55 -15.59
CA GLY A 263 -9.70 -7.15 -14.30
C GLY A 263 -11.13 -6.93 -13.85
N TYR A 264 -11.44 -7.24 -12.59
CA TYR A 264 -12.77 -7.04 -12.03
C TYR A 264 -12.73 -6.25 -10.72
N LEU A 265 -13.66 -5.28 -10.60
CA LEU A 265 -13.95 -4.56 -9.37
C LEU A 265 -15.20 -5.14 -8.70
N LEU A 266 -15.07 -5.52 -7.46
CA LEU A 266 -16.15 -6.06 -6.62
C LEU A 266 -16.67 -4.98 -5.66
N PRO A 267 -17.94 -5.02 -5.26
CA PRO A 267 -18.41 -4.20 -4.14
C PRO A 267 -17.65 -4.56 -2.85
N ILE A 268 -17.71 -3.71 -1.85
CA ILE A 268 -17.21 -4.04 -0.50
C ILE A 268 -18.10 -5.15 0.08
N ASN A 269 -17.51 -6.16 0.70
CA ASN A 269 -18.19 -7.38 1.20
C ASN A 269 -19.00 -8.09 0.11
N PRO A 270 -18.37 -8.52 -0.99
CA PRO A 270 -19.07 -9.16 -2.10
C PRO A 270 -19.60 -10.54 -1.70
N ASP A 271 -20.69 -10.96 -2.35
CA ASP A 271 -21.16 -12.33 -2.23
C ASP A 271 -20.15 -13.32 -2.84
N PRO A 272 -19.85 -14.47 -2.21
CA PRO A 272 -18.95 -15.47 -2.74
C PRO A 272 -19.31 -15.95 -4.16
N THR A 273 -20.61 -16.04 -4.50
CA THR A 273 -21.05 -16.47 -5.84
C THR A 273 -20.67 -15.44 -6.91
N LEU A 274 -20.70 -14.14 -6.58
CA LEU A 274 -20.21 -13.07 -7.46
C LEU A 274 -18.70 -13.22 -7.69
N ILE A 275 -17.91 -13.45 -6.64
CA ILE A 275 -16.47 -13.65 -6.77
C ILE A 275 -16.17 -14.82 -7.68
N MET A 276 -16.85 -15.97 -7.48
CA MET A 276 -16.69 -17.16 -8.30
C MET A 276 -17.05 -16.92 -9.78
N SER A 277 -18.14 -16.18 -10.04
CA SER A 277 -18.52 -15.85 -11.42
C SER A 277 -17.42 -15.05 -12.11
N LYS A 278 -16.83 -14.05 -11.41
CA LYS A 278 -15.72 -13.24 -11.93
C LYS A 278 -14.44 -14.07 -12.15
N ILE A 279 -14.12 -15.00 -11.25
CA ILE A 279 -13.00 -15.92 -11.42
C ILE A 279 -13.17 -16.75 -12.70
N ARG A 280 -14.38 -17.24 -12.98
CA ARG A 280 -14.65 -18.05 -14.18
C ARG A 280 -14.66 -17.25 -15.49
N SER A 281 -14.90 -15.93 -15.42
CA SER A 281 -14.96 -15.06 -16.60
C SER A 281 -13.64 -14.36 -16.94
N VAL A 282 -12.53 -14.67 -16.26
CA VAL A 282 -11.24 -13.96 -16.49
C VAL A 282 -10.68 -14.13 -17.91
N ASP A 283 -11.06 -15.20 -18.61
CA ASP A 283 -10.63 -15.46 -19.99
C ASP A 283 -11.37 -14.59 -21.01
N GLU A 284 -12.42 -13.91 -20.61
CA GLU A 284 -13.21 -12.98 -21.45
C GLU A 284 -12.61 -11.56 -21.48
N LEU A 285 -11.60 -11.27 -20.63
CA LEU A 285 -10.99 -9.95 -20.55
C LEU A 285 -10.15 -9.63 -21.79
N SER A 286 -10.21 -8.38 -22.24
CA SER A 286 -9.64 -7.93 -23.51
C SER A 286 -8.27 -7.28 -23.40
N GLU A 287 -7.87 -6.81 -22.21
CA GLU A 287 -6.59 -6.11 -22.00
C GLU A 287 -5.70 -6.82 -20.98
N ILE A 288 -4.39 -6.76 -21.20
CA ILE A 288 -3.39 -7.21 -20.21
C ILE A 288 -3.21 -6.09 -19.16
N PRO A 289 -3.23 -6.41 -17.85
CA PRO A 289 -3.25 -5.39 -16.80
C PRO A 289 -1.93 -4.63 -16.59
N ASP A 290 -0.80 -5.10 -17.13
CA ASP A 290 0.53 -4.51 -16.88
C ASP A 290 0.67 -3.07 -17.37
N TYR A 291 0.04 -2.70 -18.48
CA TYR A 291 0.07 -1.33 -19.01
C TYR A 291 -0.50 -0.29 -18.06
N ALA A 292 -1.54 -0.64 -17.28
CA ALA A 292 -2.17 0.26 -16.34
C ALA A 292 -1.22 0.74 -15.23
N VAL A 293 -0.20 -0.03 -14.90
CA VAL A 293 0.70 0.19 -13.77
C VAL A 293 2.15 0.45 -14.14
N SER A 294 2.50 0.37 -15.42
CA SER A 294 3.89 0.49 -15.93
C SER A 294 4.59 1.81 -15.52
N HIS A 295 3.82 2.89 -15.32
CA HIS A 295 4.32 4.19 -14.92
C HIS A 295 4.63 4.31 -13.41
N LEU A 296 4.26 3.34 -12.58
CA LEU A 296 4.42 3.36 -11.13
C LEU A 296 5.85 2.97 -10.72
N THR A 297 6.80 3.86 -10.96
CA THR A 297 8.23 3.62 -10.73
C THR A 297 8.76 4.38 -9.52
N TRP A 298 9.81 3.86 -8.90
CA TRP A 298 10.55 4.56 -7.84
C TRP A 298 11.25 5.82 -8.36
N ASP A 299 11.62 5.90 -9.64
CA ASP A 299 12.20 7.10 -10.25
C ASP A 299 11.19 8.25 -10.29
N ARG A 300 9.93 7.96 -10.61
CA ARG A 300 8.83 8.93 -10.53
C ARG A 300 8.66 9.48 -9.10
N ILE A 301 8.61 8.57 -8.12
CA ILE A 301 8.49 8.95 -6.70
C ILE A 301 9.67 9.77 -6.23
N ALA A 302 10.89 9.34 -6.56
CA ALA A 302 12.09 10.05 -6.17
C ALA A 302 12.15 11.46 -6.77
N LYS A 303 11.74 11.63 -8.02
CA LYS A 303 11.75 12.91 -8.73
C LYS A 303 10.86 13.95 -8.03
N PHE A 304 9.58 13.65 -7.79
CA PHE A 304 8.69 14.63 -7.15
C PHE A 304 9.01 14.83 -5.67
N THR A 305 9.40 13.78 -4.95
CA THR A 305 9.81 13.91 -3.54
C THR A 305 11.03 14.80 -3.39
N PHE A 306 12.01 14.64 -4.29
CA PHE A 306 13.18 15.51 -4.30
C PHE A 306 12.82 16.96 -4.58
N GLN A 307 11.97 17.22 -5.57
CA GLN A 307 11.53 18.57 -5.90
C GLN A 307 10.81 19.24 -4.73
N ASP A 308 9.91 18.52 -4.05
CA ASP A 308 9.21 19.07 -2.88
C ASP A 308 10.17 19.36 -1.71
N LEU A 309 11.18 18.52 -1.50
CA LEU A 309 12.20 18.77 -0.48
C LEU A 309 13.06 20.01 -0.83
N VAL A 310 13.37 20.22 -2.10
CA VAL A 310 14.03 21.46 -2.55
C VAL A 310 13.14 22.67 -2.29
N ASN A 311 11.87 22.60 -2.65
CA ASN A 311 10.92 23.71 -2.48
C ASN A 311 10.70 24.09 -0.99
N ILE A 312 10.79 23.14 -0.05
CA ILE A 312 10.71 23.41 1.40
C ILE A 312 11.91 24.23 1.87
N THR A 313 13.05 24.08 1.22
CA THR A 313 14.34 24.64 1.67
C THR A 313 14.76 25.90 0.90
N ALA A 314 14.05 26.22 -0.18
CA ALA A 314 14.22 27.47 -0.92
C ALA A 314 13.59 28.64 -0.18
#